data_3484c283f275493d3062d79a77c066cb
#
_entry.id   3484c283f275493d3062d79a77c066cb
#
_cell.length_a   1.000
_cell.length_b   1.000
_cell.length_c   1.000
_cell.angle_alpha   90.00
_cell.angle_beta   90.00
_cell.angle_gamma   90.00
#
_symmetry.space_group_name_H-M   'P 1'
#
loop_
_entity.id
_entity.type
_entity.pdbx_description
1 polymer ?
#
loop_
_entity_poly.entity_id
_entity_poly.type
_entity_poly.pdbx_seq_one_letter_code
_entity_poly.pdbx_strand_id
1 'polypeptide(L)'
;MTKRILSIMLAVMLVLGAVAMTACSAGNTPADNDQQTAGPADNSGANTDEPAPAEPTKANGNFEVPEAGYDGSEVTITFYHTMGTNLSDVLDLYIAEFNKLYPNIHIDSQKIGSYDDVRDQVSTEITVGTQPNIAYCYPDHVALYNLAGAVATLDNLIDSQIEVARADGSTEILGLTDEQKGDFIPGYYAEGAQFGDGLMYTMPFSKSTEVLYYNKTFFDANGLTVPTTWEEMEAACAKIKEIDPNSIPLGYDSESNWFITMCEQYGSEYTSASGDHYLFNNETNRSFIKMFREWYQKGYLTTQKLYGAYTSGLFTSTGDVKSYMSIGSSAGATYQRPAADADGNYPFEVGISTIPQLGNGNNKVISQGPSVCIFKKDNAQEVVASWLFIKYLTTSVDFQAEFSMASGYVPVLKSVANNEAYASFLGQADGGKFISALSAKVCLEQEEYYYTSPAFNGSSTARDQVGALLTKCLTADDGGDADAMIEQAFEDAISECEYHG
;
A
#
# COMPACT_ATOMS: atom_id res chain seq x y z
N MET A 1 -9.82 -8.03 49.91
CA MET A 1 -8.59 -8.34 50.67
C MET A 1 -7.44 -8.24 49.69
N THR A 2 -6.80 -7.11 49.73
CA THR A 2 -5.43 -6.77 50.18
C THR A 2 -4.33 -7.34 49.29
N LYS A 3 -3.79 -6.47 48.45
CA LYS A 3 -2.43 -5.91 48.43
C LYS A 3 -1.28 -6.90 48.36
N ARG A 4 -0.42 -6.83 47.33
CA ARG A 4 0.94 -6.23 47.46
C ARG A 4 1.66 -6.15 46.10
N ILE A 5 2.05 -4.95 45.83
CA ILE A 5 3.08 -4.37 44.98
C ILE A 5 4.44 -4.97 45.37
N LEU A 6 5.29 -5.26 44.40
CA LEU A 6 6.73 -5.18 44.63
C LEU A 6 7.45 -4.71 43.34
N SER A 7 7.90 -3.48 43.39
CA SER A 7 8.88 -2.88 42.50
C SER A 7 10.26 -3.51 42.72
N ILE A 8 11.02 -3.75 41.65
CA ILE A 8 12.47 -3.88 41.72
C ILE A 8 13.09 -2.95 40.67
N MET A 9 13.64 -1.85 41.18
CA MET A 9 14.69 -1.07 40.51
C MET A 9 15.98 -1.92 40.48
N LEU A 10 16.70 -1.90 39.39
CA LEU A 10 18.12 -2.19 39.43
C LEU A 10 18.91 -1.17 38.59
N ALA A 11 19.94 -0.69 39.27
CA ALA A 11 20.70 0.48 38.97
C ALA A 11 21.73 0.30 37.84
N VAL A 12 22.01 1.39 37.21
CA VAL A 12 23.09 1.84 36.34
C VAL A 12 24.45 1.45 36.86
N MET A 13 25.35 0.97 36.01
CA MET A 13 26.80 1.16 36.14
C MET A 13 27.37 1.70 34.83
N LEU A 14 27.74 2.98 34.91
CA LEU A 14 28.66 3.68 34.02
C LEU A 14 30.09 3.11 34.22
N VAL A 15 30.78 2.83 33.11
CA VAL A 15 32.24 2.81 33.09
C VAL A 15 32.72 3.72 31.97
N LEU A 16 33.28 4.84 32.40
CA LEU A 16 34.11 5.76 31.62
C LEU A 16 35.46 5.11 31.29
N GLY A 17 35.89 5.24 30.05
CA GLY A 17 37.24 4.96 29.63
C GLY A 17 37.65 5.92 28.52
N ALA A 18 38.30 7.04 28.92
CA ALA A 18 38.94 7.99 28.03
C ALA A 18 40.40 7.62 27.80
N VAL A 19 40.89 7.64 26.56
CA VAL A 19 42.30 7.89 26.21
C VAL A 19 42.32 8.51 24.80
N ALA A 20 42.52 9.79 24.74
CA ALA A 20 43.73 10.56 24.43
C ALA A 20 44.14 10.62 22.95
N MET A 21 44.13 11.84 22.49
CA MET A 21 44.61 12.39 21.22
C MET A 21 46.07 12.04 20.92
N THR A 22 46.41 11.98 19.63
CA THR A 22 47.66 12.56 19.17
C THR A 22 47.46 13.17 17.75
N ALA A 23 47.66 14.48 17.72
CA ALA A 23 47.78 15.26 16.50
C ALA A 23 49.22 15.20 15.98
N CYS A 24 49.37 15.22 14.66
CA CYS A 24 50.57 15.81 14.02
C CYS A 24 50.21 16.44 12.69
N SER A 25 50.43 17.63 12.64
CA SER A 25 50.46 18.77 11.77
C SER A 25 51.62 18.73 10.77
N ALA A 26 51.40 19.42 9.71
CA ALA A 26 52.26 20.20 8.81
C ALA A 26 52.09 19.78 7.35
N GLY A 27 51.83 20.60 6.39
CA GLY A 27 51.99 22.03 6.21
C GLY A 27 52.42 22.28 4.79
N ASN A 28 51.82 23.28 4.21
CA ASN A 28 52.27 24.22 3.20
C ASN A 28 51.76 24.12 1.75
N THR A 29 51.05 25.14 1.45
CA THR A 29 50.86 25.89 0.20
C THR A 29 52.14 26.72 -0.14
N PRO A 30 52.21 27.53 -1.24
CA PRO A 30 51.41 27.75 -2.44
C PRO A 30 52.26 28.06 -3.71
N ALA A 31 51.58 28.61 -4.70
CA ALA A 31 52.06 29.49 -5.81
C ALA A 31 52.08 28.82 -7.18
N ASP A 32 51.84 29.41 -8.31
CA ASP A 32 51.31 30.73 -8.69
C ASP A 32 51.11 30.65 -10.24
N ASN A 33 50.08 31.35 -10.66
CA ASN A 33 49.95 32.13 -11.90
C ASN A 33 50.70 31.73 -13.16
N ASP A 34 49.96 31.58 -14.30
CA ASP A 34 50.10 32.55 -15.39
C ASP A 34 48.97 32.47 -16.44
N GLN A 35 48.47 33.67 -16.71
CA GLN A 35 47.59 34.00 -17.83
C GLN A 35 48.36 33.91 -19.16
N GLN A 36 47.65 33.45 -20.22
CA GLN A 36 47.80 34.13 -21.50
C GLN A 36 46.60 33.97 -22.43
N THR A 37 46.34 35.07 -23.05
CA THR A 37 45.20 35.55 -23.81
C THR A 37 45.08 35.02 -25.23
N ALA A 38 43.80 34.87 -25.63
CA ALA A 38 43.14 35.33 -26.84
C ALA A 38 43.53 34.84 -28.26
N GLY A 39 42.50 34.50 -28.99
CA GLY A 39 42.29 34.73 -30.42
C GLY A 39 41.38 33.71 -31.11
N PRO A 40 40.45 34.14 -31.98
CA PRO A 40 39.27 33.39 -32.32
C PRO A 40 39.32 32.70 -33.70
N ALA A 41 38.23 31.91 -33.93
CA ALA A 41 37.70 31.33 -35.16
C ALA A 41 38.27 29.95 -35.54
N ASP A 42 37.42 28.95 -35.70
CA ASP A 42 36.63 28.74 -36.89
C ASP A 42 35.57 27.64 -36.65
N ASN A 43 34.49 27.80 -37.39
CA ASN A 43 33.27 27.03 -37.35
C ASN A 43 33.42 25.79 -38.25
N SER A 44 33.33 24.59 -37.70
CA SER A 44 32.97 23.42 -38.52
C SER A 44 32.25 22.41 -37.62
N GLY A 45 30.99 22.12 -37.97
CA GLY A 45 30.08 21.24 -37.25
C GLY A 45 30.66 19.85 -37.08
N ALA A 46 30.59 19.39 -35.85
CA ALA A 46 30.62 17.99 -35.53
C ALA A 46 29.37 17.69 -34.71
N ASN A 47 28.51 16.86 -35.28
CA ASN A 47 27.48 16.13 -34.56
C ASN A 47 28.16 15.40 -33.39
N THR A 48 27.99 15.89 -32.20
CA THR A 48 28.25 15.10 -31.02
C THR A 48 26.95 14.41 -30.70
N ASP A 49 26.82 13.15 -31.12
CA ASP A 49 25.93 12.19 -30.48
C ASP A 49 26.34 12.15 -29.00
N GLU A 50 25.58 12.84 -28.18
CA GLU A 50 25.65 12.68 -26.75
C GLU A 50 25.18 11.25 -26.47
N PRO A 51 25.97 10.37 -25.84
CA PRO A 51 25.50 9.03 -25.52
C PRO A 51 24.32 9.17 -24.61
N ALA A 52 23.20 8.50 -24.94
CA ALA A 52 22.05 8.37 -24.06
C ALA A 52 22.54 7.98 -22.66
N PRO A 53 21.93 8.50 -21.59
CA PRO A 53 22.29 8.12 -20.23
C PRO A 53 22.30 6.59 -20.16
N ALA A 54 23.42 6.01 -19.71
CA ALA A 54 23.51 4.57 -19.51
C ALA A 54 22.38 4.17 -18.56
N GLU A 55 21.58 3.19 -18.97
CA GLU A 55 20.61 2.57 -18.07
C GLU A 55 21.37 2.16 -16.81
N PRO A 56 20.79 2.42 -15.59
CA PRO A 56 21.45 2.01 -14.36
C PRO A 56 21.69 0.51 -14.43
N THR A 57 22.94 0.10 -14.26
CA THR A 57 23.29 -1.32 -14.20
C THR A 57 22.53 -1.93 -13.01
N LYS A 58 21.63 -2.87 -13.31
CA LYS A 58 20.87 -3.60 -12.30
C LYS A 58 21.84 -4.19 -11.28
N ALA A 59 21.58 -4.00 -9.99
CA ALA A 59 22.36 -4.60 -8.92
C ALA A 59 22.25 -6.14 -9.00
N ASN A 60 23.25 -6.85 -8.47
CA ASN A 60 23.12 -8.30 -8.33
C ASN A 60 22.11 -8.63 -7.24
N GLY A 61 21.21 -9.57 -7.49
CA GLY A 61 20.28 -10.08 -6.48
C GLY A 61 21.03 -10.67 -5.27
N ASN A 62 20.35 -10.69 -4.13
CA ASN A 62 20.90 -11.12 -2.85
C ASN A 62 20.53 -12.58 -2.47
N PHE A 63 19.87 -13.31 -3.36
CA PHE A 63 19.55 -14.72 -3.21
C PHE A 63 20.06 -15.51 -4.42
N GLU A 64 20.86 -16.54 -4.16
CA GLU A 64 21.36 -17.49 -5.17
C GLU A 64 20.46 -18.73 -5.18
N VAL A 65 19.87 -19.04 -6.33
CA VAL A 65 19.05 -20.24 -6.51
C VAL A 65 19.94 -21.46 -6.49
N PRO A 66 19.63 -22.48 -5.64
CA PRO A 66 20.35 -23.75 -5.66
C PRO A 66 20.32 -24.40 -7.05
N GLU A 67 21.40 -25.11 -7.43
CA GLU A 67 21.55 -25.73 -8.76
C GLU A 67 20.37 -26.69 -9.11
N ALA A 68 19.86 -27.40 -8.12
CA ALA A 68 18.71 -28.29 -8.30
C ALA A 68 17.35 -27.60 -8.21
N GLY A 69 17.31 -26.28 -7.94
CA GLY A 69 16.08 -25.59 -7.58
C GLY A 69 15.52 -26.15 -6.27
N TYR A 70 14.27 -26.64 -6.29
CA TYR A 70 13.70 -27.39 -5.17
C TYR A 70 14.11 -28.86 -5.27
N ASP A 71 14.76 -29.35 -4.23
CA ASP A 71 15.35 -30.70 -4.20
C ASP A 71 14.42 -31.77 -3.63
N GLY A 72 13.18 -31.40 -3.29
CA GLY A 72 12.18 -32.32 -2.70
C GLY A 72 12.28 -32.49 -1.19
N SER A 73 13.14 -31.75 -0.51
CA SER A 73 13.27 -31.81 0.96
C SER A 73 12.01 -31.33 1.66
N GLU A 74 11.76 -31.89 2.85
CA GLU A 74 10.62 -31.48 3.69
C GLU A 74 10.91 -30.12 4.32
N VAL A 75 10.01 -29.15 4.08
CA VAL A 75 10.11 -27.78 4.62
C VAL A 75 8.74 -27.29 5.09
N THR A 76 8.75 -26.42 6.09
CA THR A 76 7.57 -25.70 6.56
C THR A 76 7.72 -24.22 6.25
N ILE A 77 6.72 -23.64 5.61
CA ILE A 77 6.68 -22.24 5.18
C ILE A 77 5.62 -21.51 5.99
N THR A 78 6.05 -20.58 6.83
CA THR A 78 5.14 -19.70 7.59
C THR A 78 4.75 -18.51 6.72
N PHE A 79 3.44 -18.27 6.57
CA PHE A 79 2.90 -17.18 5.81
C PHE A 79 2.03 -16.26 6.68
N TYR A 80 2.48 -15.02 6.92
CA TYR A 80 1.75 -13.99 7.67
C TYR A 80 0.87 -13.15 6.76
N HIS A 81 -0.41 -13.03 7.12
CA HIS A 81 -1.39 -12.29 6.33
C HIS A 81 -2.50 -11.67 7.19
N THR A 82 -3.35 -10.86 6.59
CA THR A 82 -4.47 -10.15 7.25
C THR A 82 -5.85 -10.70 6.86
N MET A 83 -5.90 -11.84 6.16
CA MET A 83 -7.13 -12.36 5.54
C MET A 83 -8.23 -12.62 6.56
N GLY A 84 -9.45 -12.22 6.24
CA GLY A 84 -10.66 -12.66 6.93
C GLY A 84 -11.06 -14.09 6.52
N THR A 85 -12.03 -14.67 7.20
CA THR A 85 -12.46 -16.06 7.02
C THR A 85 -12.74 -16.41 5.56
N ASN A 86 -13.50 -15.59 4.83
CA ASN A 86 -13.84 -15.88 3.43
C ASN A 86 -12.60 -16.02 2.53
N LEU A 87 -11.57 -15.22 2.77
CA LEU A 87 -10.33 -15.25 1.98
C LEU A 87 -9.42 -16.39 2.45
N SER A 88 -9.38 -16.66 3.75
CA SER A 88 -8.65 -17.82 4.28
C SER A 88 -9.22 -19.14 3.76
N ASP A 89 -10.53 -19.27 3.64
CA ASP A 89 -11.18 -20.46 3.08
C ASP A 89 -10.75 -20.70 1.61
N VAL A 90 -10.63 -19.63 0.80
CA VAL A 90 -10.10 -19.73 -0.56
C VAL A 90 -8.63 -20.11 -0.54
N LEU A 91 -7.82 -19.46 0.30
CA LEU A 91 -6.40 -19.78 0.42
C LEU A 91 -6.17 -21.24 0.82
N ASP A 92 -6.91 -21.75 1.82
CA ASP A 92 -6.79 -23.14 2.32
C ASP A 92 -7.11 -24.16 1.22
N LEU A 93 -8.11 -23.87 0.36
CA LEU A 93 -8.41 -24.70 -0.81
C LEU A 93 -7.19 -24.81 -1.74
N TYR A 94 -6.56 -23.68 -2.07
CA TYR A 94 -5.40 -23.65 -2.97
C TYR A 94 -4.11 -24.17 -2.30
N ILE A 95 -3.95 -24.05 -1.00
CA ILE A 95 -2.90 -24.76 -0.24
C ILE A 95 -3.07 -26.26 -0.40
N ALA A 96 -4.30 -26.80 -0.27
CA ALA A 96 -4.56 -28.21 -0.42
C ALA A 96 -4.28 -28.73 -1.86
N GLU A 97 -4.56 -27.91 -2.89
CA GLU A 97 -4.20 -28.24 -4.28
C GLU A 97 -2.69 -28.15 -4.52
N PHE A 98 -2.02 -27.13 -4.00
CA PHE A 98 -0.56 -26.99 -4.04
C PHE A 98 0.15 -28.18 -3.40
N ASN A 99 -0.33 -28.65 -2.25
CA ASN A 99 0.24 -29.80 -1.55
C ASN A 99 0.10 -31.13 -2.33
N LYS A 100 -0.80 -31.23 -3.31
CA LYS A 100 -0.83 -32.38 -4.22
C LYS A 100 0.34 -32.38 -5.20
N LEU A 101 0.81 -31.18 -5.57
CA LEU A 101 1.97 -30.99 -6.45
C LEU A 101 3.29 -31.09 -5.67
N TYR A 102 3.32 -30.55 -4.46
CA TYR A 102 4.49 -30.47 -3.60
C TYR A 102 4.18 -30.94 -2.17
N PRO A 103 4.03 -32.25 -1.95
CA PRO A 103 3.58 -32.81 -0.65
C PRO A 103 4.55 -32.60 0.50
N ASN A 104 5.83 -32.30 0.22
CA ASN A 104 6.86 -32.05 1.23
C ASN A 104 6.98 -30.54 1.59
N ILE A 105 6.16 -29.68 0.99
CA ILE A 105 6.10 -28.25 1.35
C ILE A 105 4.86 -28.03 2.20
N HIS A 106 5.04 -27.80 3.49
CA HIS A 106 3.95 -27.56 4.43
C HIS A 106 3.76 -26.06 4.61
N ILE A 107 2.55 -25.56 4.39
CA ILE A 107 2.22 -24.14 4.53
C ILE A 107 1.52 -23.92 5.87
N ASP A 108 2.15 -23.13 6.74
CA ASP A 108 1.60 -22.65 8.00
C ASP A 108 1.08 -21.22 7.80
N SER A 109 -0.19 -21.11 7.43
CA SER A 109 -0.88 -19.85 7.13
C SER A 109 -1.38 -19.23 8.43
N GLN A 110 -0.91 -18.00 8.75
CA GLN A 110 -1.19 -17.33 10.01
C GLN A 110 -1.79 -15.95 9.79
N LYS A 111 -2.98 -15.72 10.35
CA LYS A 111 -3.61 -14.41 10.39
C LYS A 111 -3.00 -13.58 11.52
N ILE A 112 -2.37 -12.46 11.14
CA ILE A 112 -1.82 -11.46 12.05
C ILE A 112 -2.65 -10.17 11.85
N GLY A 113 -3.46 -9.78 12.77
CA GLY A 113 -4.22 -8.54 12.87
C GLY A 113 -4.42 -7.72 11.58
N SER A 114 -4.00 -6.46 11.62
CA SER A 114 -3.96 -5.51 10.51
C SER A 114 -2.63 -5.58 9.74
N TYR A 115 -2.48 -4.78 8.68
CA TYR A 115 -1.20 -4.65 7.95
C TYR A 115 -0.09 -4.07 8.82
N ASP A 116 -0.43 -3.12 9.72
CA ASP A 116 0.54 -2.57 10.67
C ASP A 116 0.96 -3.61 11.70
N ASP A 117 0.03 -4.47 12.17
CA ASP A 117 0.37 -5.57 13.07
C ASP A 117 1.34 -6.57 12.41
N VAL A 118 1.15 -6.87 11.11
CA VAL A 118 2.10 -7.71 10.34
C VAL A 118 3.45 -7.01 10.26
N ARG A 119 3.49 -5.72 9.90
CA ARG A 119 4.73 -4.92 9.81
C ARG A 119 5.51 -4.95 11.11
N ASP A 120 4.85 -4.65 12.20
CA ASP A 120 5.48 -4.48 13.51
C ASP A 120 5.96 -5.83 14.08
N GLN A 121 5.16 -6.89 13.91
CA GLN A 121 5.54 -8.24 14.30
C GLN A 121 6.76 -8.72 13.51
N VAL A 122 6.73 -8.61 12.18
CA VAL A 122 7.84 -9.01 11.31
C VAL A 122 9.10 -8.20 11.64
N SER A 123 8.98 -6.88 11.82
CA SER A 123 10.13 -6.03 12.19
C SER A 123 10.76 -6.47 13.51
N THR A 124 9.94 -6.85 14.49
CA THR A 124 10.43 -7.39 15.76
C THR A 124 11.13 -8.73 15.58
N GLU A 125 10.54 -9.66 14.81
CA GLU A 125 11.07 -11.00 14.60
C GLU A 125 12.36 -11.01 13.77
N ILE A 126 12.53 -10.08 12.84
CA ILE A 126 13.79 -9.89 12.10
C ILE A 126 14.95 -9.63 13.07
N THR A 127 14.75 -8.88 14.15
CA THR A 127 15.82 -8.57 15.10
C THR A 127 16.37 -9.80 15.84
N VAL A 128 15.61 -10.87 15.91
CA VAL A 128 15.97 -12.13 16.58
C VAL A 128 16.06 -13.34 15.63
N GLY A 129 15.88 -13.10 14.32
CA GLY A 129 16.04 -14.13 13.28
C GLY A 129 14.88 -15.13 13.20
N THR A 130 13.69 -14.78 13.67
CA THR A 130 12.51 -15.66 13.69
C THR A 130 11.39 -15.20 12.75
N GLN A 131 11.68 -14.28 11.84
CA GLN A 131 10.72 -13.76 10.85
C GLN A 131 10.08 -14.91 10.04
N PRO A 132 8.83 -14.73 9.52
CA PRO A 132 8.16 -15.74 8.70
C PRO A 132 8.92 -15.99 7.40
N ASN A 133 8.47 -16.95 6.60
CA ASN A 133 9.02 -17.18 5.26
C ASN A 133 8.41 -16.21 4.26
N ILE A 134 7.11 -15.91 4.38
CA ILE A 134 6.34 -15.05 3.52
C ILE A 134 5.51 -14.10 4.37
N ALA A 135 5.39 -12.85 3.95
CA ALA A 135 4.43 -11.93 4.57
C ALA A 135 3.69 -11.09 3.52
N TYR A 136 2.45 -10.75 3.83
CA TYR A 136 1.77 -9.61 3.21
C TYR A 136 2.53 -8.33 3.52
N CYS A 137 2.70 -7.50 2.52
CA CYS A 137 3.43 -6.25 2.67
C CYS A 137 2.91 -5.16 1.71
N TYR A 138 3.20 -3.93 2.09
CA TYR A 138 3.25 -2.80 1.17
C TYR A 138 4.72 -2.50 0.84
N PRO A 139 5.01 -1.74 -0.23
CA PRO A 139 6.38 -1.38 -0.58
C PRO A 139 7.16 -0.69 0.54
N ASP A 140 6.54 0.20 1.29
CA ASP A 140 7.12 0.89 2.44
C ASP A 140 7.49 -0.06 3.59
N HIS A 141 6.69 -1.12 3.83
CA HIS A 141 7.04 -2.17 4.79
C HIS A 141 8.31 -2.93 4.37
N VAL A 142 8.42 -3.25 3.07
CA VAL A 142 9.60 -3.95 2.53
C VAL A 142 10.84 -3.09 2.64
N ALA A 143 10.75 -1.79 2.39
CA ALA A 143 11.85 -0.85 2.60
C ALA A 143 12.37 -0.91 4.04
N LEU A 144 11.45 -0.96 5.04
CA LEU A 144 11.79 -1.12 6.44
C LEU A 144 12.49 -2.48 6.73
N TYR A 145 11.91 -3.59 6.25
CA TYR A 145 12.49 -4.93 6.46
C TYR A 145 13.87 -5.07 5.82
N ASN A 146 14.09 -4.39 4.69
CA ASN A 146 15.33 -4.49 3.94
C ASN A 146 16.48 -3.68 4.57
N LEU A 147 16.23 -2.79 5.54
CA LEU A 147 17.28 -2.18 6.36
C LEU A 147 18.16 -3.22 7.07
N ALA A 148 17.55 -4.31 7.52
CA ALA A 148 18.27 -5.45 8.10
C ALA A 148 18.79 -6.43 7.03
N GLY A 149 18.56 -6.15 5.74
CA GLY A 149 18.88 -7.08 4.66
C GLY A 149 18.11 -8.40 4.72
N ALA A 150 16.93 -8.40 5.36
CA ALA A 150 16.16 -9.62 5.65
C ALA A 150 15.33 -10.13 4.47
N VAL A 151 15.05 -9.29 3.46
CA VAL A 151 14.22 -9.66 2.32
C VAL A 151 15.07 -10.30 1.23
N ALA A 152 14.61 -11.41 0.68
CA ALA A 152 15.21 -12.04 -0.49
C ALA A 152 14.77 -11.33 -1.76
N THR A 153 15.71 -11.02 -2.66
CA THR A 153 15.37 -10.54 -4.01
C THR A 153 14.85 -11.70 -4.86
N LEU A 154 13.90 -11.41 -5.71
CA LEU A 154 13.18 -12.41 -6.50
C LEU A 154 13.75 -12.59 -7.91
N ASP A 155 14.67 -11.73 -8.36
CA ASP A 155 15.18 -11.69 -9.74
C ASP A 155 15.70 -13.04 -10.21
N ASN A 156 16.60 -13.67 -9.44
CA ASN A 156 17.17 -14.97 -9.79
C ASN A 156 16.13 -16.10 -9.74
N LEU A 157 15.12 -15.99 -8.90
CA LEU A 157 13.99 -16.92 -8.86
C LEU A 157 13.09 -16.73 -10.07
N ILE A 158 12.74 -15.48 -10.41
CA ILE A 158 11.90 -15.11 -11.55
C ILE A 158 12.52 -15.55 -12.89
N ASP A 159 13.83 -15.37 -13.04
CA ASP A 159 14.55 -15.64 -14.29
C ASP A 159 15.08 -17.08 -14.39
N SER A 160 14.90 -17.90 -13.35
CA SER A 160 15.39 -19.27 -13.31
C SER A 160 14.77 -20.14 -14.41
N GLN A 161 15.62 -20.88 -15.12
CA GLN A 161 15.22 -21.86 -16.12
C GLN A 161 15.34 -23.31 -15.61
N ILE A 162 15.55 -23.49 -14.31
CA ILE A 162 15.66 -24.79 -13.68
C ILE A 162 14.31 -25.49 -13.70
N GLU A 163 14.27 -26.75 -14.17
CA GLU A 163 13.07 -27.57 -14.08
C GLU A 163 12.99 -28.22 -12.70
N VAL A 164 11.82 -28.11 -12.05
CA VAL A 164 11.52 -28.75 -10.79
C VAL A 164 10.44 -29.83 -10.97
N ALA A 165 10.61 -30.95 -10.29
CA ALA A 165 9.69 -32.08 -10.38
C ALA A 165 8.48 -31.86 -9.46
N ARG A 166 7.29 -32.27 -9.92
CA ARG A 166 6.06 -32.36 -9.14
C ARG A 166 5.73 -33.80 -8.79
N ALA A 167 4.93 -33.98 -7.76
CA ALA A 167 4.51 -35.30 -7.29
C ALA A 167 3.64 -36.08 -8.29
N ASP A 168 2.97 -35.39 -9.19
CA ASP A 168 2.18 -36.00 -10.29
C ASP A 168 3.03 -36.52 -11.45
N GLY A 169 4.35 -36.36 -11.38
CA GLY A 169 5.31 -36.77 -12.39
C GLY A 169 5.55 -35.75 -13.50
N SER A 170 4.89 -34.58 -13.46
CA SER A 170 5.18 -33.45 -14.35
C SER A 170 6.38 -32.66 -13.85
N THR A 171 6.89 -31.77 -14.71
CA THR A 171 7.89 -30.75 -14.32
C THR A 171 7.34 -29.36 -14.60
N GLU A 172 7.88 -28.38 -13.90
CA GLU A 172 7.68 -26.97 -14.25
C GLU A 172 9.01 -26.20 -14.16
N ILE A 173 9.11 -25.11 -14.92
CA ILE A 173 10.22 -24.17 -14.76
C ILE A 173 10.04 -23.44 -13.41
N LEU A 174 11.10 -23.38 -12.60
CA LEU A 174 11.09 -22.69 -11.31
C LEU A 174 10.74 -21.20 -11.48
N GLY A 175 11.28 -20.54 -12.51
CA GLY A 175 11.00 -19.13 -12.81
C GLY A 175 9.65 -18.91 -13.48
N LEU A 176 9.43 -17.67 -13.89
CA LEU A 176 8.27 -17.27 -14.68
C LEU A 176 8.58 -17.40 -16.17
N THR A 177 7.63 -17.95 -16.92
CA THR A 177 7.68 -17.87 -18.39
C THR A 177 7.41 -16.43 -18.87
N ASP A 178 7.78 -16.13 -20.12
CA ASP A 178 7.48 -14.82 -20.72
C ASP A 178 5.98 -14.57 -20.79
N GLU A 179 5.17 -15.60 -20.99
CA GLU A 179 3.72 -15.53 -20.96
C GLU A 179 3.21 -15.15 -19.56
N GLN A 180 3.68 -15.80 -18.51
CA GLN A 180 3.33 -15.48 -17.13
C GLN A 180 3.76 -14.06 -16.73
N LYS A 181 5.00 -13.64 -17.10
CA LYS A 181 5.45 -12.26 -16.87
C LYS A 181 4.58 -11.25 -17.61
N GLY A 182 4.24 -11.53 -18.86
CA GLY A 182 3.41 -10.68 -19.70
C GLY A 182 1.95 -10.58 -19.27
N ASP A 183 1.45 -11.54 -18.50
CA ASP A 183 0.07 -11.57 -18.02
C ASP A 183 -0.18 -10.69 -16.80
N PHE A 184 0.84 -10.39 -16.00
CA PHE A 184 0.67 -9.44 -14.91
C PHE A 184 0.27 -8.06 -15.43
N ILE A 185 -0.61 -7.38 -14.70
CA ILE A 185 -0.94 -5.96 -14.93
C ILE A 185 0.34 -5.15 -14.68
N PRO A 186 0.83 -4.38 -15.69
CA PRO A 186 2.18 -3.80 -15.63
C PRO A 186 2.44 -2.93 -14.42
N GLY A 187 1.49 -2.08 -14.01
CA GLY A 187 1.64 -1.19 -12.85
C GLY A 187 1.79 -1.97 -11.55
N TYR A 188 1.04 -3.06 -11.39
CA TYR A 188 1.13 -3.89 -10.19
C TYR A 188 2.43 -4.69 -10.11
N TYR A 189 2.91 -5.18 -11.27
CA TYR A 189 4.17 -5.91 -11.32
C TYR A 189 5.37 -4.97 -11.08
N ALA A 190 5.35 -3.77 -11.68
CA ALA A 190 6.42 -2.79 -11.53
C ALA A 190 6.60 -2.29 -10.10
N GLU A 191 5.55 -2.30 -9.27
CA GLU A 191 5.60 -1.94 -7.85
C GLU A 191 6.64 -2.78 -7.08
N GLY A 192 6.85 -4.03 -7.48
CA GLY A 192 7.81 -4.92 -6.84
C GLY A 192 9.27 -4.53 -6.99
N ALA A 193 9.60 -3.60 -7.89
CA ALA A 193 10.97 -3.16 -8.21
C ALA A 193 11.24 -1.67 -7.93
N GLN A 194 10.36 -0.96 -7.20
CA GLN A 194 10.49 0.49 -7.02
C GLN A 194 11.34 0.90 -5.79
N PHE A 195 12.37 0.11 -5.46
CA PHE A 195 13.23 0.34 -4.29
C PHE A 195 14.54 1.06 -4.64
N GLY A 196 14.70 1.53 -5.87
CA GLY A 196 15.80 2.36 -6.31
C GLY A 196 17.04 1.60 -6.82
N ASP A 197 17.12 0.29 -6.63
CA ASP A 197 18.22 -0.57 -7.07
C ASP A 197 17.88 -1.44 -8.30
N GLY A 198 16.62 -1.37 -8.76
CA GLY A 198 16.11 -2.12 -9.92
C GLY A 198 15.87 -3.61 -9.65
N LEU A 199 15.98 -4.06 -8.40
CA LEU A 199 15.72 -5.44 -8.00
C LEU A 199 14.26 -5.65 -7.61
N MET A 200 13.76 -6.86 -7.84
CA MET A 200 12.41 -7.27 -7.50
C MET A 200 12.38 -7.83 -6.07
N TYR A 201 11.59 -7.21 -5.19
CA TYR A 201 11.45 -7.61 -3.79
C TYR A 201 10.09 -8.21 -3.46
N THR A 202 9.07 -7.93 -4.28
CA THR A 202 7.71 -8.40 -4.02
C THR A 202 7.04 -8.92 -5.29
N MET A 203 6.06 -9.80 -5.12
CA MET A 203 5.09 -10.14 -6.15
C MET A 203 3.73 -9.52 -5.80
N PRO A 204 2.99 -8.97 -6.75
CA PRO A 204 1.63 -8.51 -6.50
C PRO A 204 0.74 -9.72 -6.18
N PHE A 205 0.00 -9.64 -5.08
CA PHE A 205 -0.86 -10.76 -4.65
C PHE A 205 -2.33 -10.51 -4.97
N SER A 206 -2.86 -9.38 -4.55
CA SER A 206 -4.19 -8.87 -4.89
C SER A 206 -4.21 -7.37 -4.70
N LYS A 207 -4.95 -6.65 -5.52
CA LYS A 207 -4.93 -5.19 -5.48
C LYS A 207 -6.29 -4.62 -5.17
N SER A 208 -6.30 -3.42 -4.62
CA SER A 208 -7.49 -2.64 -4.32
C SER A 208 -7.21 -1.15 -4.57
N THR A 209 -8.25 -0.37 -4.45
CA THR A 209 -8.17 1.09 -4.52
C THR A 209 -9.22 1.68 -3.61
N GLU A 210 -9.31 2.98 -3.51
CA GLU A 210 -10.42 3.65 -2.85
C GLU A 210 -11.55 3.93 -3.84
N VAL A 211 -12.79 3.76 -3.36
CA VAL A 211 -14.02 4.06 -4.09
C VAL A 211 -14.99 4.84 -3.20
N LEU A 212 -15.91 5.56 -3.81
CA LEU A 212 -16.98 6.26 -3.14
C LEU A 212 -18.22 5.37 -3.06
N TYR A 213 -18.59 4.94 -1.86
CA TYR A 213 -19.88 4.32 -1.55
C TYR A 213 -20.90 5.41 -1.20
N TYR A 214 -22.13 5.30 -1.71
CA TYR A 214 -23.19 6.23 -1.39
C TYR A 214 -24.53 5.53 -1.21
N ASN A 215 -25.40 6.10 -0.38
CA ASN A 215 -26.77 5.63 -0.18
C ASN A 215 -27.62 6.01 -1.39
N LYS A 216 -27.69 5.12 -2.38
CA LYS A 216 -28.37 5.37 -3.65
C LYS A 216 -29.85 5.67 -3.44
N THR A 217 -30.53 4.97 -2.53
CA THR A 217 -31.94 5.20 -2.20
C THR A 217 -32.17 6.65 -1.71
N PHE A 218 -31.29 7.16 -0.84
CA PHE A 218 -31.38 8.53 -0.35
C PHE A 218 -31.08 9.56 -1.44
N PHE A 219 -30.07 9.31 -2.26
CA PHE A 219 -29.70 10.20 -3.38
C PHE A 219 -30.84 10.31 -4.37
N ASP A 220 -31.42 9.18 -4.80
CA ASP A 220 -32.54 9.15 -5.75
C ASP A 220 -33.78 9.85 -5.18
N ALA A 221 -34.12 9.60 -3.90
CA ALA A 221 -35.29 10.20 -3.25
C ALA A 221 -35.20 11.71 -3.10
N ASN A 222 -33.99 12.28 -3.01
CA ASN A 222 -33.75 13.70 -2.82
C ASN A 222 -33.22 14.41 -4.06
N GLY A 223 -33.09 13.72 -5.20
CA GLY A 223 -32.59 14.28 -6.45
C GLY A 223 -31.14 14.74 -6.36
N LEU A 224 -30.31 14.05 -5.55
CA LEU A 224 -28.89 14.34 -5.40
C LEU A 224 -28.10 13.68 -6.53
N THR A 225 -27.09 14.38 -7.03
CA THR A 225 -26.13 13.83 -7.99
C THR A 225 -24.92 13.27 -7.23
N VAL A 226 -24.41 12.13 -7.67
CA VAL A 226 -23.19 11.54 -7.12
C VAL A 226 -22.00 12.45 -7.45
N PRO A 227 -21.22 12.90 -6.46
CA PRO A 227 -20.13 13.82 -6.69
C PRO A 227 -18.97 13.14 -7.42
N THR A 228 -18.47 13.77 -8.46
CA THR A 228 -17.29 13.36 -9.25
C THR A 228 -16.09 14.27 -9.01
N THR A 229 -16.33 15.43 -8.41
CA THR A 229 -15.29 16.38 -7.98
C THR A 229 -15.41 16.71 -6.51
N TRP A 230 -14.30 17.20 -5.90
CA TRP A 230 -14.31 17.64 -4.50
C TRP A 230 -15.23 18.86 -4.26
N GLU A 231 -15.40 19.74 -5.26
CA GLU A 231 -16.37 20.83 -5.19
C GLU A 231 -17.80 20.30 -5.14
N GLU A 232 -18.13 19.32 -5.97
CA GLU A 232 -19.43 18.64 -5.95
C GLU A 232 -19.64 17.87 -4.63
N MET A 233 -18.56 17.29 -4.05
CA MET A 233 -18.59 16.61 -2.76
C MET A 233 -18.99 17.59 -1.65
N GLU A 234 -18.39 18.79 -1.59
CA GLU A 234 -18.79 19.82 -0.62
C GLU A 234 -20.25 20.20 -0.77
N ALA A 235 -20.69 20.43 -2.01
CA ALA A 235 -22.08 20.77 -2.29
C ALA A 235 -23.06 19.65 -1.88
N ALA A 236 -22.71 18.39 -2.13
CA ALA A 236 -23.49 17.23 -1.70
C ALA A 236 -23.57 17.15 -0.17
N CYS A 237 -22.44 17.34 0.53
CA CYS A 237 -22.40 17.36 2.01
C CYS A 237 -23.29 18.47 2.57
N ALA A 238 -23.25 19.68 2.01
CA ALA A 238 -24.09 20.77 2.43
C ALA A 238 -25.59 20.43 2.27
N LYS A 239 -25.97 19.86 1.12
CA LYS A 239 -27.34 19.44 0.86
C LYS A 239 -27.82 18.33 1.80
N ILE A 240 -26.99 17.35 2.06
CA ILE A 240 -27.29 16.27 3.00
C ILE A 240 -27.52 16.84 4.40
N LYS A 241 -26.70 17.81 4.84
CA LYS A 241 -26.87 18.47 6.13
C LYS A 241 -28.16 19.30 6.22
N GLU A 242 -28.61 19.90 5.12
CA GLU A 242 -29.91 20.59 5.06
C GLU A 242 -31.07 19.60 5.25
N ILE A 243 -30.99 18.41 4.67
CA ILE A 243 -32.03 17.37 4.71
C ILE A 243 -32.01 16.62 6.05
N ASP A 244 -30.83 16.21 6.52
CA ASP A 244 -30.60 15.51 7.78
C ASP A 244 -29.51 16.22 8.61
N PRO A 245 -29.86 17.18 9.44
CA PRO A 245 -28.90 17.94 10.24
C PRO A 245 -28.10 17.10 11.25
N ASN A 246 -28.59 15.90 11.63
CA ASN A 246 -27.89 15.02 12.55
C ASN A 246 -26.86 14.12 11.87
N SER A 247 -26.89 14.01 10.54
CA SER A 247 -25.94 13.19 9.80
C SER A 247 -24.52 13.75 9.86
N ILE A 248 -23.55 12.89 9.59
CA ILE A 248 -22.20 13.25 9.16
C ILE A 248 -22.10 12.80 7.71
N PRO A 249 -22.30 13.68 6.72
CA PRO A 249 -22.50 13.31 5.32
C PRO A 249 -21.47 12.35 4.75
N LEU A 250 -20.18 12.55 5.07
CA LEU A 250 -19.05 11.79 4.53
C LEU A 250 -18.23 11.12 5.63
N GLY A 251 -18.01 9.80 5.52
CA GLY A 251 -16.95 9.10 6.22
C GLY A 251 -15.77 8.87 5.29
N TYR A 252 -14.53 9.03 5.76
CA TYR A 252 -13.34 8.67 5.00
C TYR A 252 -12.45 7.71 5.80
N ASP A 253 -12.22 6.54 5.26
CA ASP A 253 -11.26 5.60 5.82
C ASP A 253 -9.84 5.92 5.30
N SER A 254 -8.81 5.82 6.15
CA SER A 254 -7.41 6.10 5.83
C SER A 254 -7.08 7.59 5.56
N GLU A 255 -6.78 8.29 6.62
CA GLU A 255 -6.33 9.70 6.58
C GLU A 255 -5.06 9.89 5.75
N SER A 256 -4.14 8.94 5.81
CA SER A 256 -2.89 8.99 5.04
C SER A 256 -3.15 8.83 3.54
N ASN A 257 -4.00 7.90 3.13
CA ASN A 257 -4.37 7.79 1.72
C ASN A 257 -5.02 9.07 1.20
N TRP A 258 -5.91 9.65 1.99
CA TRP A 258 -6.58 10.90 1.60
C TRP A 258 -5.59 12.04 1.39
N PHE A 259 -4.66 12.22 2.36
CA PHE A 259 -3.61 13.24 2.24
C PHE A 259 -2.75 13.02 0.98
N ILE A 260 -2.28 11.79 0.77
CA ILE A 260 -1.38 11.47 -0.34
C ILE A 260 -2.12 11.59 -1.68
N THR A 261 -3.37 11.11 -1.77
CA THR A 261 -4.21 11.26 -2.97
C THR A 261 -4.41 12.73 -3.33
N MET A 262 -4.61 13.60 -2.35
CA MET A 262 -4.71 15.05 -2.62
C MET A 262 -3.40 15.63 -3.14
N CYS A 263 -2.24 15.25 -2.57
CA CYS A 263 -0.95 15.65 -3.13
C CYS A 263 -0.86 15.25 -4.61
N GLU A 264 -1.17 14.01 -4.93
CA GLU A 264 -1.10 13.49 -6.29
C GLU A 264 -2.06 14.20 -7.25
N GLN A 265 -3.32 14.42 -6.84
CA GLN A 265 -4.32 15.13 -7.66
C GLN A 265 -3.95 16.61 -7.90
N TYR A 266 -3.36 17.27 -6.91
CA TYR A 266 -2.85 18.64 -7.07
C TYR A 266 -1.54 18.70 -7.86
N GLY A 267 -0.85 17.56 -8.06
CA GLY A 267 0.52 17.54 -8.58
C GLY A 267 1.51 18.19 -7.61
N SER A 268 1.24 18.11 -6.33
CA SER A 268 2.03 18.66 -5.26
C SER A 268 2.98 17.59 -4.70
N GLU A 269 4.14 18.01 -4.26
CA GLU A 269 5.14 17.09 -3.71
C GLU A 269 4.67 16.48 -2.37
N TYR A 270 4.91 15.17 -2.23
CA TYR A 270 4.69 14.41 -1.01
C TYR A 270 6.01 13.90 -0.43
N THR A 271 6.60 12.89 -1.06
CA THR A 271 7.89 12.31 -0.69
C THR A 271 8.73 12.00 -1.91
N SER A 272 10.04 11.83 -1.70
CA SER A 272 11.00 11.42 -2.73
C SER A 272 11.87 10.27 -2.24
N ALA A 273 12.14 9.30 -3.11
CA ALA A 273 13.08 8.20 -2.81
C ALA A 273 14.56 8.66 -2.79
N SER A 274 14.86 9.87 -3.23
CA SER A 274 16.23 10.42 -3.30
C SER A 274 16.25 11.91 -2.98
N GLY A 275 17.38 12.39 -2.46
CA GLY A 275 17.53 13.78 -2.02
C GLY A 275 16.79 14.06 -0.72
N ASP A 276 16.09 15.19 -0.65
CA ASP A 276 15.21 15.49 0.47
C ASP A 276 13.99 14.60 0.41
N HIS A 277 13.79 13.76 1.40
CA HIS A 277 12.76 12.72 1.37
C HIS A 277 11.35 13.24 1.67
N TYR A 278 11.21 14.24 2.53
CA TYR A 278 9.93 14.68 3.08
C TYR A 278 9.55 16.06 2.54
N LEU A 279 8.79 16.07 1.42
CA LEU A 279 8.48 17.26 0.64
C LEU A 279 7.06 17.81 0.88
N PHE A 280 6.30 17.17 1.77
CA PHE A 280 4.88 17.45 1.92
C PHE A 280 4.57 18.77 2.65
N ASN A 281 5.54 19.44 3.28
CA ASN A 281 5.32 20.74 3.90
C ASN A 281 5.41 21.88 2.85
N ASN A 282 4.34 22.10 2.12
CA ASN A 282 4.25 23.15 1.11
C ASN A 282 2.87 23.85 1.16
N GLU A 283 2.76 24.99 0.48
CA GLU A 283 1.55 25.83 0.50
C GLU A 283 0.31 25.11 -0.04
N THR A 284 0.46 24.34 -1.11
CA THR A 284 -0.66 23.59 -1.71
C THR A 284 -1.23 22.58 -0.72
N ASN A 285 -0.38 21.84 -0.03
CA ASN A 285 -0.80 20.81 0.92
C ASN A 285 -1.44 21.44 2.17
N ARG A 286 -0.92 22.57 2.65
CA ARG A 286 -1.58 23.32 3.73
C ARG A 286 -2.94 23.85 3.33
N SER A 287 -3.13 24.26 2.06
CA SER A 287 -4.40 24.79 1.55
C SER A 287 -5.51 23.74 1.54
N PHE A 288 -5.26 22.52 1.07
CA PHE A 288 -6.32 21.50 1.09
C PHE A 288 -6.61 20.99 2.51
N ILE A 289 -5.63 20.97 3.42
CA ILE A 289 -5.87 20.67 4.84
C ILE A 289 -6.78 21.72 5.47
N LYS A 290 -6.58 22.99 5.15
CA LYS A 290 -7.45 24.07 5.61
C LYS A 290 -8.90 23.89 5.10
N MET A 291 -9.07 23.56 3.84
CA MET A 291 -10.37 23.24 3.25
C MET A 291 -11.06 22.08 3.99
N PHE A 292 -10.36 20.98 4.26
CA PHE A 292 -10.95 19.84 4.98
C PHE A 292 -11.25 20.16 6.44
N ARG A 293 -10.45 21.00 7.10
CA ARG A 293 -10.74 21.51 8.43
C ARG A 293 -12.09 22.29 8.43
N GLU A 294 -12.30 23.16 7.45
CA GLU A 294 -13.57 23.89 7.31
C GLU A 294 -14.76 22.91 7.13
N TRP A 295 -14.61 21.86 6.34
CA TRP A 295 -15.65 20.84 6.18
C TRP A 295 -15.93 20.10 7.49
N TYR A 296 -14.89 19.76 8.23
CA TYR A 296 -15.03 19.14 9.55
C TYR A 296 -15.78 20.06 10.53
N GLN A 297 -15.42 21.34 10.58
CA GLN A 297 -16.10 22.33 11.42
C GLN A 297 -17.58 22.54 11.03
N LYS A 298 -17.93 22.40 9.75
CA LYS A 298 -19.31 22.39 9.25
C LYS A 298 -20.05 21.07 9.59
N GLY A 299 -19.34 20.07 10.14
CA GLY A 299 -19.88 18.74 10.44
C GLY A 299 -20.17 17.90 9.21
N TYR A 300 -19.44 18.13 8.10
CA TYR A 300 -19.64 17.43 6.83
C TYR A 300 -18.96 16.07 6.81
N LEU A 301 -17.90 15.88 7.58
CA LEU A 301 -17.08 14.69 7.52
C LEU A 301 -16.61 14.17 8.88
N THR A 302 -16.26 12.90 8.91
CA THR A 302 -15.43 12.25 9.91
C THR A 302 -14.46 11.30 9.23
N THR A 303 -13.44 10.86 9.96
CA THR A 303 -12.44 9.90 9.46
C THR A 303 -12.41 8.66 10.34
N GLN A 304 -11.70 7.62 9.89
CA GLN A 304 -11.56 6.38 10.65
C GLN A 304 -11.01 6.61 12.06
N LYS A 305 -9.95 7.42 12.21
CA LYS A 305 -9.35 7.73 13.52
C LYS A 305 -10.30 8.52 14.42
N LEU A 306 -11.02 9.48 13.86
CA LEU A 306 -11.97 10.32 14.62
C LEU A 306 -13.22 9.55 15.01
N TYR A 307 -13.69 8.65 14.18
CA TYR A 307 -14.83 7.77 14.48
C TYR A 307 -14.44 6.62 15.42
N GLY A 308 -13.16 6.24 15.45
CA GLY A 308 -12.61 5.16 16.27
C GLY A 308 -12.83 3.76 15.70
N ALA A 309 -13.32 3.66 14.46
CA ALA A 309 -13.52 2.42 13.69
C ALA A 309 -13.65 2.75 12.20
N TYR A 310 -13.74 1.75 11.33
CA TYR A 310 -14.07 1.95 9.93
C TYR A 310 -15.40 2.68 9.77
N THR A 311 -15.44 3.71 8.92
CA THR A 311 -16.62 4.56 8.71
C THR A 311 -17.79 3.83 8.03
N SER A 312 -17.54 2.63 7.50
CA SER A 312 -18.59 1.70 7.05
C SER A 312 -19.66 1.44 8.11
N GLY A 313 -19.28 1.40 9.40
CA GLY A 313 -20.23 1.28 10.50
C GLY A 313 -21.18 2.47 10.61
N LEU A 314 -20.70 3.68 10.33
CA LEU A 314 -21.52 4.89 10.26
C LEU A 314 -22.38 4.93 8.98
N PHE A 315 -21.81 4.50 7.85
CA PHE A 315 -22.52 4.46 6.57
C PHE A 315 -23.67 3.45 6.55
N THR A 316 -23.48 2.28 7.14
CA THR A 316 -24.51 1.24 7.22
C THR A 316 -25.50 1.42 8.38
N SER A 317 -25.28 2.44 9.21
CA SER A 317 -26.14 2.75 10.37
C SER A 317 -27.57 3.09 9.95
N THR A 318 -28.54 2.54 10.65
CA THR A 318 -29.97 2.91 10.57
C THR A 318 -30.40 3.79 11.75
N GLY A 319 -29.47 4.18 12.63
CA GLY A 319 -29.69 5.06 13.77
C GLY A 319 -29.83 6.54 13.40
N ASP A 320 -29.93 7.40 14.42
CA ASP A 320 -30.08 8.85 14.24
C ASP A 320 -28.81 9.50 13.65
N VAL A 321 -27.63 9.01 14.05
CA VAL A 321 -26.34 9.47 13.49
C VAL A 321 -25.87 8.46 12.45
N LYS A 322 -25.67 8.94 11.22
CA LYS A 322 -25.24 8.12 10.08
C LYS A 322 -24.51 8.96 9.04
N SER A 323 -23.83 8.30 8.12
CA SER A 323 -23.35 8.95 6.89
C SER A 323 -24.15 8.47 5.68
N TYR A 324 -24.11 9.26 4.62
CA TYR A 324 -24.75 8.94 3.33
C TYR A 324 -23.73 8.68 2.23
N MET A 325 -22.47 8.98 2.52
CA MET A 325 -21.31 8.71 1.68
C MET A 325 -20.18 8.15 2.54
N SER A 326 -19.40 7.25 1.97
CA SER A 326 -18.20 6.67 2.59
C SER A 326 -17.14 6.48 1.52
N ILE A 327 -15.93 7.00 1.71
CA ILE A 327 -14.77 6.66 0.88
C ILE A 327 -13.93 5.66 1.65
N GLY A 328 -13.63 4.55 1.01
CA GLY A 328 -12.82 3.49 1.60
C GLY A 328 -12.38 2.46 0.58
N SER A 329 -11.65 1.46 1.03
CA SER A 329 -11.10 0.43 0.18
C SER A 329 -12.18 -0.36 -0.56
N SER A 330 -11.94 -0.62 -1.85
CA SER A 330 -12.75 -1.54 -2.65
C SER A 330 -12.80 -2.95 -2.05
N ALA A 331 -11.74 -3.39 -1.38
CA ALA A 331 -11.69 -4.68 -0.67
C ALA A 331 -12.66 -4.74 0.53
N GLY A 332 -13.10 -3.58 1.02
CA GLY A 332 -14.10 -3.44 2.08
C GLY A 332 -15.56 -3.44 1.61
N ALA A 333 -15.85 -3.64 0.32
CA ALA A 333 -17.17 -3.46 -0.26
C ALA A 333 -18.29 -4.19 0.48
N THR A 334 -18.05 -5.41 0.95
CA THR A 334 -19.05 -6.19 1.70
C THR A 334 -19.44 -5.58 3.04
N TYR A 335 -18.55 -4.81 3.66
CA TYR A 335 -18.80 -4.08 4.91
C TYR A 335 -19.53 -2.76 4.69
N GLN A 336 -19.58 -2.26 3.46
CA GLN A 336 -20.32 -1.07 3.07
C GLN A 336 -21.79 -1.36 2.72
N ARG A 337 -22.27 -2.58 3.00
CA ARG A 337 -23.65 -2.97 2.78
C ARG A 337 -24.35 -3.17 4.12
N PRO A 338 -25.51 -2.52 4.35
CA PRO A 338 -26.26 -2.75 5.57
C PRO A 338 -26.76 -4.20 5.66
N ALA A 339 -27.03 -4.68 6.87
CA ALA A 339 -27.61 -6.00 7.05
C ALA A 339 -29.01 -6.07 6.44
N ALA A 340 -29.34 -7.19 5.78
CA ALA A 340 -30.70 -7.47 5.33
C ALA A 340 -31.60 -7.77 6.52
N ASP A 341 -32.90 -7.48 6.36
CA ASP A 341 -33.93 -7.93 7.28
C ASP A 341 -34.20 -9.45 7.17
N ALA A 342 -35.13 -9.97 7.98
CA ALA A 342 -35.48 -11.40 7.97
C ALA A 342 -36.07 -11.90 6.63
N ASP A 343 -36.60 -10.99 5.83
CA ASP A 343 -37.15 -11.26 4.49
C ASP A 343 -36.14 -11.08 3.36
N GLY A 344 -34.89 -10.71 3.69
CA GLY A 344 -33.80 -10.49 2.76
C GLY A 344 -33.77 -9.11 2.11
N ASN A 345 -34.56 -8.15 2.62
CA ASN A 345 -34.55 -6.78 2.09
C ASN A 345 -33.49 -5.95 2.79
N TYR A 346 -32.83 -5.07 2.05
CA TYR A 346 -31.87 -4.11 2.57
C TYR A 346 -32.54 -2.78 2.91
N PRO A 347 -32.16 -2.10 4.00
CA PRO A 347 -32.70 -0.78 4.37
C PRO A 347 -32.54 0.27 3.26
N PHE A 348 -31.49 0.15 2.47
CA PHE A 348 -31.24 1.00 1.32
C PHE A 348 -30.33 0.29 0.30
N GLU A 349 -30.38 0.73 -0.95
CA GLU A 349 -29.48 0.33 -2.02
C GLU A 349 -28.17 1.14 -1.92
N VAL A 350 -27.04 0.45 -2.05
CA VAL A 350 -25.72 1.05 -2.09
C VAL A 350 -25.30 1.24 -3.55
N GLY A 351 -24.92 2.45 -3.91
CA GLY A 351 -24.20 2.75 -5.14
C GLY A 351 -22.71 2.88 -4.86
N ILE A 352 -21.91 2.63 -5.88
CA ILE A 352 -20.46 2.83 -5.86
C ILE A 352 -20.07 3.70 -7.05
N SER A 353 -19.14 4.61 -6.84
CA SER A 353 -18.57 5.49 -7.86
C SER A 353 -17.06 5.59 -7.68
N THR A 354 -16.37 6.11 -8.69
CA THR A 354 -14.97 6.54 -8.54
C THR A 354 -14.87 7.60 -7.45
N ILE A 355 -13.68 7.77 -6.85
CA ILE A 355 -13.47 8.85 -5.90
C ILE A 355 -13.53 10.22 -6.60
N PRO A 356 -13.92 11.31 -5.89
CA PRO A 356 -13.88 12.64 -6.45
C PRO A 356 -12.49 13.05 -6.93
N GLN A 357 -12.44 13.83 -8.00
CA GLN A 357 -11.22 14.37 -8.59
C GLN A 357 -11.23 15.90 -8.50
N LEU A 358 -10.11 16.56 -8.78
CA LEU A 358 -10.04 18.02 -8.80
C LEU A 358 -10.65 18.64 -10.07
N GLY A 359 -10.92 17.84 -11.10
CA GLY A 359 -11.42 18.37 -12.38
C GLY A 359 -10.36 19.15 -13.20
N ASN A 360 -9.10 19.05 -12.83
CA ASN A 360 -7.96 19.70 -13.48
C ASN A 360 -7.29 18.86 -14.58
N GLY A 361 -7.80 17.65 -14.84
CA GLY A 361 -7.24 16.69 -15.79
C GLY A 361 -6.13 15.80 -15.22
N ASN A 362 -5.70 16.02 -13.99
CA ASN A 362 -4.74 15.16 -13.28
C ASN A 362 -5.49 14.20 -12.33
N ASN A 363 -6.17 13.22 -12.91
CA ASN A 363 -6.93 12.26 -12.13
C ASN A 363 -6.00 11.26 -11.45
N LYS A 364 -6.19 11.06 -10.12
CA LYS A 364 -5.39 10.15 -9.32
C LYS A 364 -6.23 9.44 -8.28
N VAL A 365 -5.92 8.16 -8.06
CA VAL A 365 -6.43 7.35 -6.94
C VAL A 365 -5.36 6.36 -6.52
N ILE A 366 -5.27 6.09 -5.25
CA ILE A 366 -4.24 5.19 -4.74
C ILE A 366 -4.46 3.76 -5.23
N SER A 367 -3.38 3.12 -5.74
CA SER A 367 -3.28 1.67 -5.86
C SER A 367 -2.82 1.11 -4.51
N GLN A 368 -3.56 0.17 -3.97
CA GLN A 368 -3.27 -0.48 -2.70
C GLN A 368 -3.61 -1.97 -2.77
N GLY A 369 -3.61 -2.67 -1.64
CA GLY A 369 -3.74 -4.11 -1.57
C GLY A 369 -2.38 -4.78 -1.48
N PRO A 370 -2.33 -6.00 -0.92
CA PRO A 370 -1.07 -6.61 -0.58
C PRO A 370 -0.27 -7.07 -1.80
N SER A 371 1.01 -6.84 -1.72
CA SER A 371 2.05 -7.66 -2.32
C SER A 371 2.56 -8.66 -1.29
N VAL A 372 3.37 -9.62 -1.72
CA VAL A 372 4.04 -10.59 -0.84
C VAL A 372 5.54 -10.51 -1.04
N CYS A 373 6.28 -10.55 0.05
CA CYS A 373 7.74 -10.67 0.05
C CYS A 373 8.17 -12.01 0.66
N ILE A 374 9.38 -12.45 0.30
CA ILE A 374 10.03 -13.65 0.86
C ILE A 374 11.20 -13.19 1.72
N PHE A 375 11.29 -13.74 2.93
CA PHE A 375 12.43 -13.48 3.81
C PHE A 375 13.55 -14.47 3.58
N LYS A 376 14.79 -14.00 3.72
CA LYS A 376 15.96 -14.87 3.72
C LYS A 376 15.89 -15.87 4.88
N LYS A 377 16.32 -17.08 4.60
CA LYS A 377 16.43 -18.18 5.55
C LYS A 377 17.80 -18.84 5.42
N ASP A 378 18.30 -19.45 6.49
CA ASP A 378 19.54 -20.22 6.46
C ASP A 378 19.43 -21.43 5.53
N ASN A 379 18.23 -22.02 5.45
CA ASN A 379 17.93 -23.09 4.50
C ASN A 379 17.38 -22.49 3.18
N ALA A 380 18.18 -22.53 2.12
CA ALA A 380 17.79 -22.03 0.81
C ALA A 380 16.55 -22.74 0.23
N GLN A 381 16.27 -23.99 0.64
CA GLN A 381 15.08 -24.72 0.19
C GLN A 381 13.78 -24.10 0.72
N GLU A 382 13.81 -23.43 1.88
CA GLU A 382 12.65 -22.69 2.37
C GLU A 382 12.34 -21.48 1.49
N VAL A 383 13.36 -20.77 0.99
CA VAL A 383 13.17 -19.62 0.08
C VAL A 383 12.63 -20.09 -1.27
N VAL A 384 13.19 -21.19 -1.83
CA VAL A 384 12.71 -21.76 -3.09
C VAL A 384 11.28 -22.28 -2.97
N ALA A 385 10.94 -22.97 -1.88
CA ALA A 385 9.60 -23.47 -1.63
C ALA A 385 8.59 -22.32 -1.43
N SER A 386 9.00 -21.26 -0.75
CA SER A 386 8.19 -20.04 -0.61
C SER A 386 7.90 -19.42 -1.98
N TRP A 387 8.89 -19.36 -2.85
CA TRP A 387 8.72 -18.88 -4.22
C TRP A 387 7.76 -19.74 -5.03
N LEU A 388 7.90 -21.08 -4.99
CA LEU A 388 6.98 -21.99 -5.69
C LEU A 388 5.53 -21.76 -5.25
N PHE A 389 5.29 -21.56 -3.96
CA PHE A 389 3.95 -21.29 -3.44
C PHE A 389 3.42 -19.92 -3.89
N ILE A 390 4.22 -18.86 -3.79
CA ILE A 390 3.83 -17.52 -4.26
C ILE A 390 3.56 -17.55 -5.77
N LYS A 391 4.46 -18.13 -6.56
CA LYS A 391 4.29 -18.30 -8.01
C LYS A 391 2.98 -19.02 -8.32
N TYR A 392 2.71 -20.15 -7.65
CA TYR A 392 1.49 -20.91 -7.84
C TYR A 392 0.23 -20.06 -7.64
N LEU A 393 0.17 -19.26 -6.58
CA LEU A 393 -0.99 -18.40 -6.32
C LEU A 393 -1.07 -17.21 -7.27
N THR A 394 0.04 -16.53 -7.51
CA THR A 394 0.03 -15.27 -8.26
C THR A 394 -0.07 -15.44 -9.76
N THR A 395 0.23 -16.64 -10.31
CA THR A 395 0.06 -16.97 -11.73
C THR A 395 -1.18 -17.85 -12.01
N SER A 396 -1.95 -18.21 -10.99
CA SER A 396 -3.18 -19.00 -11.16
C SER A 396 -4.35 -18.08 -11.48
N VAL A 397 -4.88 -18.18 -12.70
CA VAL A 397 -6.08 -17.44 -13.14
C VAL A 397 -7.27 -17.78 -12.26
N ASP A 398 -7.44 -19.04 -11.89
CA ASP A 398 -8.57 -19.49 -11.08
C ASP A 398 -8.47 -18.97 -9.65
N PHE A 399 -7.28 -19.04 -9.02
CA PHE A 399 -7.06 -18.44 -7.69
C PHE A 399 -7.36 -16.95 -7.71
N GLN A 400 -6.80 -16.23 -8.67
CA GLN A 400 -6.99 -14.78 -8.79
C GLN A 400 -8.47 -14.41 -9.00
N ALA A 401 -9.21 -15.20 -9.79
CA ALA A 401 -10.64 -15.02 -9.98
C ALA A 401 -11.43 -15.28 -8.69
N GLU A 402 -11.24 -16.44 -8.06
CA GLU A 402 -11.98 -16.84 -6.87
C GLU A 402 -11.68 -15.93 -5.68
N PHE A 403 -10.41 -15.57 -5.47
CA PHE A 403 -9.99 -14.67 -4.40
C PHE A 403 -10.60 -13.27 -4.58
N SER A 404 -10.64 -12.75 -5.82
CA SER A 404 -11.26 -11.46 -6.14
C SER A 404 -12.78 -11.50 -5.95
N MET A 405 -13.47 -12.58 -6.37
CA MET A 405 -14.91 -12.72 -6.17
C MET A 405 -15.31 -12.86 -4.70
N ALA A 406 -14.45 -13.47 -3.86
CA ALA A 406 -14.68 -13.63 -2.43
C ALA A 406 -14.45 -12.35 -1.63
N SER A 407 -13.87 -11.33 -2.25
CA SER A 407 -13.50 -10.05 -1.63
C SER A 407 -13.99 -8.87 -2.48
N GLY A 408 -13.39 -7.72 -2.35
CA GLY A 408 -13.49 -6.58 -3.27
C GLY A 408 -12.13 -6.25 -3.88
N TYR A 409 -11.14 -7.16 -3.73
CA TYR A 409 -9.86 -7.03 -4.43
C TYR A 409 -10.02 -7.24 -5.92
N VAL A 410 -9.15 -6.62 -6.70
CA VAL A 410 -9.03 -6.86 -8.13
C VAL A 410 -7.87 -7.82 -8.40
N PRO A 411 -8.00 -8.69 -9.42
CA PRO A 411 -6.95 -9.63 -9.78
C PRO A 411 -5.71 -8.91 -10.31
N VAL A 412 -4.57 -9.58 -10.19
CA VAL A 412 -3.29 -9.02 -10.68
C VAL A 412 -2.93 -9.48 -12.08
N LEU A 413 -3.71 -10.38 -12.68
CA LEU A 413 -3.51 -10.95 -14.01
C LEU A 413 -4.53 -10.42 -15.01
N LYS A 414 -4.10 -10.05 -16.22
CA LYS A 414 -4.96 -9.61 -17.32
C LYS A 414 -5.90 -10.73 -17.80
N SER A 415 -5.42 -11.97 -17.83
CA SER A 415 -6.17 -13.14 -18.32
C SER A 415 -7.39 -13.47 -17.46
N VAL A 416 -7.46 -13.01 -16.21
CA VAL A 416 -8.65 -13.21 -15.37
C VAL A 416 -9.91 -12.58 -15.97
N ALA A 417 -9.78 -11.52 -16.76
CA ALA A 417 -10.89 -10.93 -17.49
C ALA A 417 -11.58 -11.92 -18.44
N ASN A 418 -10.87 -12.97 -18.90
CA ASN A 418 -11.39 -14.02 -19.77
C ASN A 418 -11.90 -15.24 -19.00
N ASN A 419 -11.76 -15.30 -17.68
CA ASN A 419 -12.31 -16.36 -16.84
C ASN A 419 -13.84 -16.26 -16.84
N GLU A 420 -14.55 -17.33 -17.23
CA GLU A 420 -16.02 -17.32 -17.37
C GLU A 420 -16.74 -16.99 -16.06
N ALA A 421 -16.23 -17.51 -14.92
CA ALA A 421 -16.82 -17.26 -13.61
C ALA A 421 -16.66 -15.78 -13.21
N TYR A 422 -15.48 -15.21 -13.42
CA TYR A 422 -15.21 -13.80 -13.12
C TYR A 422 -15.99 -12.86 -14.05
N ALA A 423 -16.05 -13.14 -15.33
CA ALA A 423 -16.86 -12.37 -16.29
C ALA A 423 -18.36 -12.42 -15.93
N SER A 424 -18.87 -13.59 -15.53
CA SER A 424 -20.24 -13.75 -15.02
C SER A 424 -20.47 -12.96 -13.73
N PHE A 425 -19.49 -12.94 -12.82
CA PHE A 425 -19.54 -12.16 -11.59
C PHE A 425 -19.61 -10.66 -11.89
N LEU A 426 -18.75 -10.12 -12.75
CA LEU A 426 -18.81 -8.72 -13.16
C LEU A 426 -20.15 -8.34 -13.80
N GLY A 427 -20.76 -9.26 -14.58
CA GLY A 427 -22.09 -9.09 -15.16
C GLY A 427 -23.22 -8.94 -14.12
N GLN A 428 -22.99 -9.30 -12.85
CA GLN A 428 -23.94 -9.15 -11.74
C GLN A 428 -23.85 -7.78 -11.04
N ALA A 429 -22.96 -6.90 -11.49
CA ALA A 429 -22.84 -5.53 -10.96
C ALA A 429 -24.12 -4.71 -11.18
N ASP A 430 -24.86 -5.00 -12.25
CA ASP A 430 -26.09 -4.28 -12.57
C ASP A 430 -27.23 -4.66 -11.60
N GLY A 431 -27.79 -3.63 -10.93
CA GLY A 431 -28.91 -3.76 -10.00
C GLY A 431 -28.54 -3.89 -8.52
N GLY A 432 -27.29 -3.58 -8.13
CA GLY A 432 -26.87 -3.44 -6.72
C GLY A 432 -26.92 -4.71 -5.87
N LYS A 433 -27.20 -5.88 -6.49
CA LYS A 433 -27.34 -7.15 -5.76
C LYS A 433 -26.01 -7.73 -5.26
N PHE A 434 -24.94 -7.47 -6.00
CA PHE A 434 -23.59 -7.95 -5.67
C PHE A 434 -22.65 -6.76 -5.57
N ILE A 435 -22.52 -6.24 -4.35
CA ILE A 435 -21.71 -5.04 -4.06
C ILE A 435 -20.23 -5.23 -4.45
N SER A 436 -19.68 -6.44 -4.26
CA SER A 436 -18.30 -6.75 -4.67
C SER A 436 -18.10 -6.69 -6.18
N ALA A 437 -19.09 -7.14 -6.97
CA ALA A 437 -19.03 -7.04 -8.42
C ALA A 437 -19.12 -5.58 -8.90
N LEU A 438 -19.97 -4.77 -8.27
CA LEU A 438 -20.06 -3.34 -8.56
C LEU A 438 -18.75 -2.64 -8.19
N SER A 439 -18.15 -2.97 -7.04
CA SER A 439 -16.86 -2.44 -6.62
C SER A 439 -15.75 -2.78 -7.62
N ALA A 440 -15.65 -4.04 -8.02
CA ALA A 440 -14.65 -4.48 -9.00
C ALA A 440 -14.81 -3.74 -10.35
N LYS A 441 -16.05 -3.52 -10.80
CA LYS A 441 -16.31 -2.76 -12.02
C LYS A 441 -15.83 -1.31 -11.92
N VAL A 442 -16.11 -0.63 -10.81
CA VAL A 442 -15.65 0.74 -10.57
C VAL A 442 -14.13 0.81 -10.47
N CYS A 443 -13.48 -0.20 -9.87
CA CYS A 443 -12.02 -0.28 -9.87
C CYS A 443 -11.43 -0.30 -11.29
N LEU A 444 -12.02 -1.06 -12.20
CA LEU A 444 -11.60 -1.10 -13.60
C LEU A 444 -11.81 0.25 -14.31
N GLU A 445 -12.89 0.99 -13.96
CA GLU A 445 -13.17 2.32 -14.54
C GLU A 445 -12.13 3.37 -14.18
N GLN A 446 -11.44 3.23 -13.03
CA GLN A 446 -10.41 4.19 -12.59
C GLN A 446 -8.97 3.64 -12.64
N GLU A 447 -8.75 2.50 -13.31
CA GLU A 447 -7.42 1.86 -13.39
C GLU A 447 -6.34 2.79 -13.94
N GLU A 448 -6.66 3.63 -14.91
CA GLU A 448 -5.73 4.62 -15.51
C GLU A 448 -5.29 5.71 -14.52
N TYR A 449 -6.00 5.87 -13.39
CA TYR A 449 -5.71 6.89 -12.37
C TYR A 449 -4.82 6.36 -11.24
N TYR A 450 -4.47 5.08 -11.26
CA TYR A 450 -3.72 4.46 -10.18
C TYR A 450 -2.31 5.04 -10.04
N TYR A 451 -1.95 5.33 -8.80
CA TYR A 451 -0.59 5.69 -8.43
C TYR A 451 -0.14 4.85 -7.23
N THR A 452 1.17 4.74 -7.05
CA THR A 452 1.82 4.15 -5.88
C THR A 452 2.81 5.16 -5.31
N SER A 453 2.90 5.25 -3.98
CA SER A 453 3.86 6.13 -3.33
C SER A 453 5.29 5.56 -3.43
N PRO A 454 6.33 6.40 -3.51
CA PRO A 454 7.72 5.94 -3.46
C PRO A 454 8.00 5.14 -2.19
N ALA A 455 8.80 4.06 -2.33
CA ALA A 455 9.25 3.22 -1.23
C ALA A 455 10.72 3.52 -0.92
N PHE A 456 11.00 3.95 0.30
CA PHE A 456 12.35 4.24 0.82
C PHE A 456 12.35 4.09 2.35
N ASN A 457 13.54 4.10 2.96
CA ASN A 457 13.63 4.12 4.41
C ASN A 457 12.97 5.40 4.96
N GLY A 458 11.97 5.26 5.83
CA GLY A 458 11.16 6.35 6.36
C GLY A 458 9.84 6.61 5.63
N SER A 459 9.56 5.96 4.50
CA SER A 459 8.28 6.14 3.78
C SER A 459 7.07 5.67 4.59
N SER A 460 7.20 4.62 5.39
CA SER A 460 6.15 4.19 6.33
C SER A 460 5.91 5.23 7.43
N THR A 461 6.99 5.77 8.01
CA THR A 461 6.90 6.86 8.99
C THR A 461 6.22 8.10 8.39
N ALA A 462 6.60 8.51 7.18
CA ALA A 462 5.96 9.63 6.49
C ALA A 462 4.45 9.42 6.33
N ARG A 463 4.06 8.21 5.96
CA ARG A 463 2.66 7.82 5.80
C ARG A 463 1.89 7.93 7.12
N ASP A 464 2.44 7.43 8.21
CA ASP A 464 1.84 7.53 9.54
C ASP A 464 1.73 8.99 10.01
N GLN A 465 2.77 9.80 9.76
CA GLN A 465 2.83 11.20 10.17
C GLN A 465 1.83 12.08 9.40
N VAL A 466 1.64 11.90 8.09
CA VAL A 466 0.62 12.68 7.37
C VAL A 466 -0.81 12.30 7.75
N GLY A 467 -1.07 11.05 8.12
CA GLY A 467 -2.37 10.63 8.68
C GLY A 467 -2.63 11.26 10.05
N ALA A 468 -1.62 11.30 10.92
CA ALA A 468 -1.69 11.97 12.22
C ALA A 468 -1.83 13.49 12.07
N LEU A 469 -1.09 14.09 11.16
CA LEU A 469 -1.16 15.50 10.77
C LEU A 469 -2.59 15.90 10.37
N LEU A 470 -3.19 15.15 9.42
CA LEU A 470 -4.56 15.42 8.99
C LEU A 470 -5.52 15.39 10.18
N THR A 471 -5.49 14.35 11.00
CA THR A 471 -6.33 14.21 12.20
C THR A 471 -6.15 15.38 13.16
N LYS A 472 -4.90 15.78 13.44
CA LYS A 472 -4.56 16.93 14.29
C LYS A 472 -5.14 18.23 13.72
N CYS A 473 -4.92 18.48 12.43
CA CYS A 473 -5.40 19.72 11.78
C CYS A 473 -6.92 19.82 11.74
N LEU A 474 -7.65 18.70 11.63
CA LEU A 474 -9.12 18.73 11.67
C LEU A 474 -9.66 19.15 13.04
N THR A 475 -9.02 18.75 14.16
CA THR A 475 -9.60 18.78 15.50
C THR A 475 -8.94 19.77 16.46
N ALA A 476 -7.68 20.16 16.25
CA ALA A 476 -6.96 21.01 17.18
C ALA A 476 -7.61 22.38 17.35
N ASP A 477 -7.52 22.92 18.56
CA ASP A 477 -7.83 24.33 18.82
C ASP A 477 -6.76 25.20 18.15
N ASP A 478 -7.18 26.12 17.28
CA ASP A 478 -6.30 27.01 16.54
C ASP A 478 -6.01 28.34 17.27
N GLY A 479 -6.60 28.55 18.44
CA GLY A 479 -6.42 29.80 19.20
C GLY A 479 -6.82 31.06 18.41
N GLY A 480 -7.54 30.88 17.28
CA GLY A 480 -7.95 31.96 16.37
C GLY A 480 -6.96 32.19 15.21
N ASP A 481 -5.94 31.34 15.06
CA ASP A 481 -4.97 31.38 13.95
C ASP A 481 -4.77 29.96 13.38
N ALA A 482 -5.69 29.56 12.50
CA ALA A 482 -5.65 28.25 11.86
C ALA A 482 -4.42 28.06 10.96
N ASP A 483 -3.96 29.12 10.31
CA ASP A 483 -2.80 29.03 9.41
C ASP A 483 -1.51 28.72 10.20
N ALA A 484 -1.28 29.43 11.30
CA ALA A 484 -0.13 29.16 12.17
C ALA A 484 -0.19 27.75 12.80
N MET A 485 -1.37 27.31 13.22
CA MET A 485 -1.55 25.96 13.78
C MET A 485 -1.27 24.87 12.75
N ILE A 486 -1.75 25.05 11.51
CA ILE A 486 -1.51 24.10 10.41
C ILE A 486 -0.01 24.08 10.07
N GLU A 487 0.63 25.25 9.90
CA GLU A 487 2.06 25.34 9.61
C GLU A 487 2.89 24.61 10.65
N GLN A 488 2.63 24.85 11.94
CA GLN A 488 3.33 24.15 13.05
C GLN A 488 3.08 22.63 13.01
N ALA A 489 1.88 22.18 12.66
CA ALA A 489 1.60 20.76 12.56
C ALA A 489 2.38 20.08 11.43
N PHE A 490 2.61 20.78 10.31
CA PHE A 490 3.47 20.29 9.23
C PHE A 490 4.95 20.24 9.63
N GLU A 491 5.45 21.26 10.33
CA GLU A 491 6.82 21.28 10.86
C GLU A 491 7.05 20.13 11.85
N ASP A 492 6.10 19.91 12.76
CA ASP A 492 6.17 18.80 13.72
C ASP A 492 6.23 17.45 12.99
N ALA A 493 5.39 17.24 11.97
CA ALA A 493 5.35 16.00 11.22
C ALA A 493 6.64 15.73 10.42
N ILE A 494 7.25 16.77 9.82
CA ILE A 494 8.58 16.66 9.17
C ILE A 494 9.63 16.27 10.21
N SER A 495 9.66 16.95 11.36
CA SER A 495 10.63 16.66 12.43
C SER A 495 10.54 15.22 12.94
N GLU A 496 9.32 14.69 13.08
CA GLU A 496 9.10 13.29 13.46
C GLU A 496 9.57 12.33 12.36
N CYS A 497 9.35 12.65 11.08
CA CYS A 497 9.88 11.87 9.97
C CYS A 497 11.42 11.84 9.96
N GLU A 498 12.07 13.00 10.16
CA GLU A 498 13.55 13.10 10.21
C GLU A 498 14.17 12.37 11.40
N TYR A 499 13.43 12.27 12.51
CA TYR A 499 13.91 11.61 13.72
C TYR A 499 13.75 10.09 13.68
N HIS A 500 12.70 9.59 13.03
CA HIS A 500 12.33 8.16 13.02
C HIS A 500 12.49 7.50 11.65
N GLY A 501 12.81 8.25 10.58
CA GLY A 501 12.93 7.81 9.18
C GLY A 501 14.27 7.18 8.79
#